data_c3c0ad6d1233c86fbf574a72af9a5045
#
_entry.id   c3c0ad6d1233c86fbf574a72af9a5045
#
_cell.length_a   1.000
_cell.length_b   1.000
_cell.length_c   1.000
_cell.angle_alpha   90.00
_cell.angle_beta   90.00
_cell.angle_gamma   90.00
#
_symmetry.space_group_name_H-M   'P 1'
#
loop_
_entity.id
_entity.type
_entity.pdbx_description
1 polymer ?
#
loop_
_entity_poly.entity_id
_entity_poly.type
_entity_poly.pdbx_seq_one_letter_code
_entity_poly.pdbx_strand_id
1 'polypeptide(L)'
;MTEKKMDAMQGHWVLARLGKRILRPGGMEMTRKMLEKLNVSTDDDVVEFAPGLGYTARLTVAKKPRSYTAVELNEEAAALVRRNVEPAYPALNVVTGNAADTGLPDSYATKVYGEAMLTMQSMEKKDAIVAEAARILKPGGRYGIHEIALQPVEISDEKKREIRHELQMGIRTSVHPLTRREWEELLGRHGMQVEYVYENGMLLLEPKRMIDDEGLWRFLLIQLRMLFNSNARQAVLRMRSCFRKYRQHLTGITIVARKM
;
A
#
# COMPACT_ATOMS: atom_id res chain seq x y z
N MET A 1 -9.74 3.93 -25.56
CA MET A 1 -10.59 3.63 -24.37
C MET A 1 -11.44 4.87 -24.10
N THR A 2 -12.77 4.72 -24.09
CA THR A 2 -13.71 5.83 -24.03
C THR A 2 -13.65 6.55 -22.67
N GLU A 3 -13.90 7.87 -22.66
CA GLU A 3 -13.94 8.74 -21.46
C GLU A 3 -14.84 8.19 -20.36
N LYS A 4 -15.96 7.53 -20.69
CA LYS A 4 -16.86 6.85 -19.74
C LYS A 4 -16.18 5.75 -18.89
N LYS A 5 -15.17 5.04 -19.42
CA LYS A 5 -14.42 4.01 -18.67
C LYS A 5 -13.50 4.59 -17.60
N MET A 6 -13.05 5.83 -17.76
CA MET A 6 -12.17 6.47 -16.80
C MET A 6 -12.93 7.08 -15.61
N ASP A 7 -14.18 7.48 -15.82
CA ASP A 7 -15.03 8.03 -14.76
C ASP A 7 -15.48 6.95 -13.73
N ALA A 8 -15.53 5.69 -14.13
CA ALA A 8 -15.85 4.54 -13.25
C ALA A 8 -14.61 3.92 -12.58
N MET A 9 -13.41 4.43 -12.88
CA MET A 9 -12.17 3.83 -12.42
C MET A 9 -11.83 4.25 -10.98
N GLN A 10 -11.28 3.31 -10.20
CA GLN A 10 -10.75 3.57 -8.87
C GLN A 10 -9.62 4.61 -8.93
N GLY A 11 -9.56 5.50 -7.94
CA GLY A 11 -8.68 6.67 -7.95
C GLY A 11 -7.18 6.35 -8.13
N HIS A 12 -6.69 5.26 -7.55
CA HIS A 12 -5.29 4.86 -7.71
C HIS A 12 -4.95 4.46 -9.14
N TRP A 13 -5.86 3.80 -9.87
CA TRP A 13 -5.65 3.48 -11.29
C TRP A 13 -5.69 4.71 -12.19
N VAL A 14 -6.51 5.73 -11.85
CA VAL A 14 -6.48 7.04 -12.52
C VAL A 14 -5.09 7.67 -12.36
N LEU A 15 -4.55 7.68 -11.15
CA LEU A 15 -3.22 8.22 -10.86
C LEU A 15 -2.11 7.44 -11.60
N ALA A 16 -2.18 6.10 -11.61
CA ALA A 16 -1.23 5.25 -12.32
C ALA A 16 -1.22 5.55 -13.83
N ARG A 17 -2.38 5.74 -14.45
CA ARG A 17 -2.50 6.11 -15.88
C ARG A 17 -1.97 7.49 -16.20
N LEU A 18 -2.09 8.43 -15.27
CA LEU A 18 -1.44 9.75 -15.39
C LEU A 18 0.08 9.65 -15.28
N GLY A 19 0.62 8.50 -14.85
CA GLY A 19 2.04 8.23 -14.75
C GLY A 19 2.60 8.35 -13.33
N LYS A 20 1.73 8.48 -12.31
CA LYS A 20 2.16 8.42 -10.91
C LYS A 20 2.50 6.98 -10.54
N ARG A 21 3.66 6.78 -9.93
CA ARG A 21 4.17 5.45 -9.54
C ARG A 21 4.03 5.15 -8.06
N ILE A 22 4.11 6.18 -7.23
CA ILE A 22 4.01 6.08 -5.79
C ILE A 22 2.54 6.36 -5.39
N LEU A 23 1.75 5.30 -5.18
CA LEU A 23 0.29 5.36 -4.99
C LEU A 23 -0.13 5.10 -3.53
N ARG A 24 0.72 5.45 -2.57
CA ARG A 24 0.55 5.13 -1.16
C ARG A 24 0.63 6.38 -0.27
N PRO A 25 -0.06 6.39 0.89
CA PRO A 25 -0.06 7.50 1.83
C PRO A 25 1.36 7.77 2.36
N GLY A 26 1.70 9.02 2.66
CA GLY A 26 3.02 9.37 3.18
C GLY A 26 4.21 9.19 2.22
N GLY A 27 3.98 8.60 1.02
CA GLY A 27 4.94 8.54 -0.08
C GLY A 27 6.13 7.58 0.12
N MET A 28 7.18 7.80 -0.66
CA MET A 28 8.38 6.94 -0.72
C MET A 28 9.17 6.90 0.59
N GLU A 29 9.13 7.95 1.37
CA GLU A 29 9.81 8.01 2.67
C GLU A 29 9.35 6.88 3.60
N MET A 30 8.04 6.69 3.71
CA MET A 30 7.46 5.65 4.58
C MET A 30 7.80 4.24 4.09
N THR A 31 7.79 4.01 2.78
CA THR A 31 8.28 2.76 2.19
C THR A 31 9.73 2.47 2.58
N ARG A 32 10.61 3.47 2.47
CA ARG A 32 12.02 3.31 2.87
C ARG A 32 12.17 2.99 4.34
N LYS A 33 11.40 3.65 5.22
CA LYS A 33 11.36 3.37 6.67
C LYS A 33 10.90 1.93 6.95
N MET A 34 9.84 1.47 6.28
CA MET A 34 9.36 0.10 6.38
C MET A 34 10.45 -0.90 5.96
N LEU A 35 11.02 -0.74 4.76
CA LEU A 35 12.06 -1.63 4.24
C LEU A 35 13.35 -1.60 5.07
N GLU A 36 13.71 -0.45 5.66
CA GLU A 36 14.82 -0.32 6.62
C GLU A 36 14.58 -1.18 7.86
N LYS A 37 13.37 -1.11 8.44
CA LYS A 37 13.02 -1.83 9.67
C LYS A 37 12.71 -3.30 9.44
N LEU A 38 12.21 -3.67 8.27
CA LEU A 38 12.16 -5.07 7.85
C LEU A 38 13.56 -5.68 7.78
N ASN A 39 14.57 -4.86 7.44
CA ASN A 39 15.98 -5.25 7.36
C ASN A 39 16.20 -6.49 6.49
N VAL A 40 15.72 -6.41 5.24
CA VAL A 40 15.86 -7.50 4.26
C VAL A 40 17.33 -7.73 3.92
N SER A 41 17.76 -8.97 3.96
CA SER A 41 19.12 -9.46 3.68
C SER A 41 19.11 -10.62 2.67
N THR A 42 20.28 -11.12 2.33
CA THR A 42 20.46 -12.29 1.44
C THR A 42 19.95 -13.61 2.03
N ASP A 43 19.73 -13.67 3.35
CA ASP A 43 19.25 -14.86 4.05
C ASP A 43 17.71 -14.90 4.17
N ASP A 44 17.03 -13.87 3.66
CA ASP A 44 15.61 -13.72 3.84
C ASP A 44 14.78 -14.32 2.70
N ASP A 45 13.70 -15.00 3.08
CA ASP A 45 12.60 -15.37 2.21
C ASP A 45 11.52 -14.29 2.35
N VAL A 46 11.28 -13.54 1.27
CA VAL A 46 10.41 -12.37 1.28
C VAL A 46 9.11 -12.64 0.54
N VAL A 47 7.98 -12.25 1.13
CA VAL A 47 6.67 -12.23 0.46
C VAL A 47 6.13 -10.81 0.46
N GLU A 48 5.74 -10.30 -0.70
CA GLU A 48 5.02 -9.02 -0.85
C GLU A 48 3.58 -9.28 -1.25
N PHE A 49 2.64 -8.70 -0.51
CA PHE A 49 1.22 -8.71 -0.84
C PHE A 49 0.85 -7.49 -1.68
N ALA A 50 0.10 -7.73 -2.76
CA ALA A 50 -0.40 -6.72 -3.68
C ALA A 50 0.67 -5.73 -4.19
N PRO A 51 1.76 -6.19 -4.82
CA PRO A 51 2.85 -5.35 -5.31
C PRO A 51 2.43 -4.31 -6.35
N GLY A 52 1.27 -4.46 -6.98
CA GLY A 52 0.71 -3.53 -7.95
C GLY A 52 1.65 -3.28 -9.14
N LEU A 53 2.27 -2.10 -9.22
CA LEU A 53 3.21 -1.76 -10.29
C LEU A 53 4.64 -2.33 -10.08
N GLY A 54 4.90 -3.03 -8.96
CA GLY A 54 6.19 -3.64 -8.64
C GLY A 54 7.29 -2.64 -8.28
N TYR A 55 6.94 -1.40 -7.90
CA TYR A 55 7.96 -0.40 -7.57
C TYR A 55 8.71 -0.74 -6.29
N THR A 56 7.98 -1.12 -5.22
CA THR A 56 8.58 -1.55 -3.95
C THR A 56 9.30 -2.90 -4.12
N ALA A 57 8.70 -3.81 -4.90
CA ALA A 57 9.35 -5.06 -5.28
C ALA A 57 10.77 -4.86 -5.80
N ARG A 58 10.98 -3.91 -6.74
CA ARG A 58 12.31 -3.58 -7.26
C ARG A 58 13.29 -3.10 -6.20
N LEU A 59 12.84 -2.33 -5.22
CA LEU A 59 13.68 -1.88 -4.10
C LEU A 59 14.07 -3.04 -3.18
N THR A 60 13.15 -3.98 -2.99
CA THR A 60 13.37 -5.16 -2.16
C THR A 60 14.33 -6.16 -2.84
N VAL A 61 14.10 -6.50 -4.10
CA VAL A 61 14.98 -7.45 -4.83
C VAL A 61 16.38 -6.89 -5.07
N ALA A 62 16.57 -5.56 -5.08
CA ALA A 62 17.88 -4.94 -5.13
C ALA A 62 18.75 -5.28 -3.89
N LYS A 63 18.14 -5.70 -2.78
CA LYS A 63 18.81 -6.21 -1.58
C LYS A 63 19.22 -7.68 -1.71
N LYS A 64 18.88 -8.34 -2.84
CA LYS A 64 19.22 -9.72 -3.19
C LYS A 64 18.77 -10.73 -2.13
N PRO A 65 17.47 -10.75 -1.72
CA PRO A 65 16.99 -11.77 -0.79
C PRO A 65 17.20 -13.17 -1.37
N ARG A 66 17.20 -14.19 -0.51
CA ARG A 66 17.32 -15.59 -0.92
C ARG A 66 16.18 -16.00 -1.85
N SER A 67 14.95 -15.62 -1.49
CA SER A 67 13.78 -15.77 -2.35
C SER A 67 12.86 -14.54 -2.25
N TYR A 68 12.11 -14.29 -3.33
CA TYR A 68 11.12 -13.23 -3.36
C TYR A 68 9.86 -13.73 -4.08
N THR A 69 8.74 -13.71 -3.35
CA THR A 69 7.42 -14.10 -3.84
C THR A 69 6.48 -12.90 -3.80
N ALA A 70 5.88 -12.57 -4.93
CA ALA A 70 4.83 -11.56 -5.07
C ALA A 70 3.46 -12.25 -5.11
N VAL A 71 2.54 -11.90 -4.22
CA VAL A 71 1.16 -12.39 -4.23
C VAL A 71 0.25 -11.28 -4.73
N GLU A 72 -0.35 -11.44 -5.90
CA GLU A 72 -1.17 -10.42 -6.56
C GLU A 72 -2.50 -11.02 -7.02
N LEU A 73 -3.61 -10.40 -6.63
CA LEU A 73 -4.95 -10.90 -6.97
C LEU A 73 -5.30 -10.66 -8.44
N ASN A 74 -4.84 -9.56 -9.01
CA ASN A 74 -5.16 -9.14 -10.36
C ASN A 74 -4.11 -9.64 -11.36
N GLU A 75 -4.53 -10.42 -12.36
CA GLU A 75 -3.62 -11.02 -13.34
C GLU A 75 -2.88 -9.98 -14.20
N GLU A 76 -3.54 -8.86 -14.55
CA GLU A 76 -2.89 -7.78 -15.30
C GLU A 76 -1.79 -7.11 -14.46
N ALA A 77 -2.04 -6.91 -13.16
CA ALA A 77 -1.04 -6.39 -12.22
C ALA A 77 0.09 -7.41 -12.01
N ALA A 78 -0.21 -8.70 -11.86
CA ALA A 78 0.79 -9.77 -11.78
C ALA A 78 1.72 -9.80 -13.01
N ALA A 79 1.16 -9.64 -14.22
CA ALA A 79 1.94 -9.52 -15.45
C ALA A 79 2.83 -8.26 -15.46
N LEU A 80 2.35 -7.14 -14.88
CA LEU A 80 3.15 -5.92 -14.72
C LEU A 80 4.32 -6.13 -13.75
N VAL A 81 4.10 -6.85 -12.64
CA VAL A 81 5.15 -7.20 -11.68
C VAL A 81 6.23 -8.04 -12.37
N ARG A 82 5.85 -9.11 -13.10
CA ARG A 82 6.82 -9.92 -13.87
C ARG A 82 7.65 -9.03 -14.80
N ARG A 83 7.00 -8.26 -15.66
CA ARG A 83 7.67 -7.37 -16.62
C ARG A 83 8.64 -6.38 -15.95
N ASN A 84 8.27 -5.84 -14.79
CA ASN A 84 9.01 -4.75 -14.15
C ASN A 84 10.10 -5.24 -13.19
N VAL A 85 10.00 -6.47 -12.66
CA VAL A 85 10.89 -7.00 -11.62
C VAL A 85 11.78 -8.13 -12.11
N GLU A 86 11.27 -9.06 -12.93
CA GLU A 86 11.97 -10.24 -13.42
C GLU A 86 13.31 -9.94 -14.12
N PRO A 87 13.44 -8.86 -14.93
CA PRO A 87 14.75 -8.53 -15.53
C PRO A 87 15.85 -8.22 -14.51
N ALA A 88 15.48 -7.75 -13.32
CA ALA A 88 16.42 -7.46 -12.23
C ALA A 88 16.56 -8.63 -11.24
N TYR A 89 15.59 -9.54 -11.21
CA TYR A 89 15.55 -10.70 -10.31
C TYR A 89 14.86 -11.89 -11.01
N PRO A 90 15.61 -12.68 -11.81
CA PRO A 90 15.04 -13.80 -12.59
C PRO A 90 14.39 -14.90 -11.74
N ALA A 91 14.79 -15.04 -10.46
CA ALA A 91 14.20 -15.98 -9.51
C ALA A 91 12.87 -15.48 -8.88
N LEU A 92 12.26 -14.43 -9.46
CA LEU A 92 10.95 -13.92 -9.03
C LEU A 92 9.89 -15.01 -9.11
N ASN A 93 9.21 -15.27 -7.99
CA ASN A 93 7.98 -16.05 -7.96
C ASN A 93 6.77 -15.10 -7.92
N VAL A 94 5.80 -15.27 -8.83
CA VAL A 94 4.54 -14.49 -8.81
C VAL A 94 3.38 -15.45 -8.70
N VAL A 95 2.72 -15.41 -7.56
CA VAL A 95 1.49 -16.13 -7.26
C VAL A 95 0.30 -15.23 -7.59
N THR A 96 -0.51 -15.62 -8.59
CA THR A 96 -1.81 -14.96 -8.81
C THR A 96 -2.80 -15.54 -7.82
N GLY A 97 -3.12 -14.79 -6.77
CA GLY A 97 -3.91 -15.31 -5.65
C GLY A 97 -4.31 -14.23 -4.64
N ASN A 98 -5.10 -14.66 -3.66
CA ASN A 98 -5.63 -13.80 -2.61
C ASN A 98 -4.63 -13.74 -1.43
N ALA A 99 -4.31 -12.55 -0.95
CA ALA A 99 -3.47 -12.34 0.22
C ALA A 99 -4.08 -12.89 1.54
N ALA A 100 -5.39 -13.21 1.56
CA ALA A 100 -6.05 -13.89 2.69
C ALA A 100 -5.96 -15.43 2.62
N ASP A 101 -5.49 -15.98 1.48
CA ASP A 101 -5.29 -17.40 1.25
C ASP A 101 -4.29 -17.54 0.09
N THR A 102 -3.01 -17.51 0.43
CA THR A 102 -1.92 -17.45 -0.57
C THR A 102 -1.60 -18.82 -1.17
N GLY A 103 -2.02 -19.90 -0.53
CA GLY A 103 -1.58 -21.26 -0.86
C GLY A 103 -0.10 -21.54 -0.53
N LEU A 104 0.62 -20.60 0.08
CA LEU A 104 2.01 -20.80 0.52
C LEU A 104 2.05 -21.67 1.80
N PRO A 105 3.11 -22.46 2.01
CA PRO A 105 3.27 -23.28 3.23
C PRO A 105 3.32 -22.44 4.52
N ASP A 106 3.01 -23.06 5.65
CA ASP A 106 3.27 -22.48 6.97
C ASP A 106 4.77 -22.20 7.15
N SER A 107 5.08 -21.10 7.82
CA SER A 107 6.49 -20.72 8.10
C SER A 107 7.37 -20.65 6.83
N TYR A 108 6.79 -20.20 5.73
CA TYR A 108 7.46 -20.05 4.43
C TYR A 108 8.44 -18.87 4.41
N ALA A 109 8.05 -17.72 4.97
CA ALA A 109 8.75 -16.46 4.82
C ALA A 109 9.42 -15.98 6.13
N THR A 110 10.53 -15.25 6.01
CA THR A 110 11.15 -14.50 7.11
C THR A 110 10.64 -13.06 7.16
N LYS A 111 10.22 -12.52 6.01
CA LYS A 111 9.65 -11.18 5.87
C LYS A 111 8.39 -11.23 5.02
N VAL A 112 7.34 -10.59 5.49
CA VAL A 112 6.12 -10.33 4.74
C VAL A 112 5.84 -8.83 4.78
N TYR A 113 5.34 -8.26 3.69
CA TYR A 113 4.87 -6.87 3.73
C TYR A 113 3.81 -6.59 2.66
N GLY A 114 3.05 -5.51 2.88
CA GLY A 114 2.09 -4.98 1.92
C GLY A 114 1.89 -3.48 2.12
N GLU A 115 1.62 -2.75 1.04
CA GLU A 115 1.44 -1.30 1.05
C GLU A 115 0.12 -0.88 0.41
N ALA A 116 -0.63 -0.02 1.11
CA ALA A 116 -1.88 0.61 0.64
C ALA A 116 -2.92 -0.41 0.13
N MET A 117 -2.98 -1.59 0.74
CA MET A 117 -3.88 -2.67 0.33
C MET A 117 -4.90 -3.03 1.43
N LEU A 118 -4.50 -3.03 2.70
CA LEU A 118 -5.37 -3.36 3.82
C LEU A 118 -6.46 -2.29 4.04
N THR A 119 -6.13 -1.02 3.91
CA THR A 119 -7.11 0.07 4.06
C THR A 119 -8.32 -0.10 3.15
N MET A 120 -8.16 -0.74 1.99
CA MET A 120 -9.25 -0.97 1.02
C MET A 120 -10.11 -2.19 1.35
N GLN A 121 -9.78 -2.95 2.40
CA GLN A 121 -10.49 -4.17 2.78
C GLN A 121 -11.47 -3.92 3.93
N SER A 122 -12.53 -4.75 4.01
CA SER A 122 -13.38 -4.83 5.21
C SER A 122 -12.57 -5.34 6.41
N MET A 123 -13.10 -5.19 7.64
CA MET A 123 -12.41 -5.69 8.84
C MET A 123 -12.16 -7.20 8.80
N GLU A 124 -13.15 -7.98 8.34
CA GLU A 124 -13.03 -9.44 8.18
C GLU A 124 -11.89 -9.82 7.23
N LYS A 125 -11.81 -9.11 6.09
CA LYS A 125 -10.74 -9.35 5.11
C LYS A 125 -9.36 -8.91 5.61
N LYS A 126 -9.28 -7.78 6.33
CA LYS A 126 -8.04 -7.37 7.00
C LYS A 126 -7.55 -8.42 7.95
N ASP A 127 -8.47 -8.92 8.81
CA ASP A 127 -8.19 -9.95 9.79
C ASP A 127 -7.68 -11.24 9.13
N ALA A 128 -8.34 -11.70 8.08
CA ALA A 128 -7.91 -12.86 7.31
C ALA A 128 -6.53 -12.67 6.64
N ILE A 129 -6.25 -11.49 6.07
CA ILE A 129 -4.94 -11.20 5.46
C ILE A 129 -3.83 -11.17 6.51
N VAL A 130 -4.08 -10.58 7.68
CA VAL A 130 -3.10 -10.54 8.77
C VAL A 130 -2.90 -11.94 9.37
N ALA A 131 -3.97 -12.75 9.50
CA ALA A 131 -3.87 -14.16 9.88
C ALA A 131 -2.99 -14.95 8.91
N GLU A 132 -3.20 -14.77 7.61
CA GLU A 132 -2.40 -15.43 6.57
C GLU A 132 -0.94 -14.98 6.61
N ALA A 133 -0.67 -13.67 6.79
CA ALA A 133 0.69 -13.17 6.98
C ALA A 133 1.36 -13.82 8.21
N ALA A 134 0.61 -13.96 9.32
CA ALA A 134 1.09 -14.65 10.52
C ALA A 134 1.37 -16.13 10.27
N ARG A 135 0.50 -16.84 9.53
CA ARG A 135 0.65 -18.25 9.20
C ARG A 135 1.91 -18.53 8.39
N ILE A 136 2.12 -17.75 7.30
CA ILE A 136 3.27 -17.94 6.41
C ILE A 136 4.59 -17.41 6.97
N LEU A 137 4.56 -16.54 7.99
CA LEU A 137 5.78 -16.09 8.67
C LEU A 137 6.38 -17.18 9.56
N LYS A 138 7.70 -17.33 9.50
CA LYS A 138 8.48 -18.08 10.48
C LYS A 138 8.41 -17.42 11.86
N PRO A 139 8.51 -18.16 12.98
CA PRO A 139 8.72 -17.55 14.30
C PRO A 139 9.89 -16.57 14.26
N GLY A 140 9.72 -15.38 14.85
CA GLY A 140 10.70 -14.29 14.78
C GLY A 140 10.72 -13.51 13.45
N GLY A 141 9.96 -13.94 12.44
CA GLY A 141 9.81 -13.21 11.17
C GLY A 141 9.06 -11.89 11.35
N ARG A 142 9.21 -10.98 10.39
CA ARG A 142 8.63 -9.63 10.47
C ARG A 142 7.56 -9.39 9.42
N TYR A 143 6.46 -8.74 9.84
CA TYR A 143 5.43 -8.22 8.97
C TYR A 143 5.47 -6.69 8.91
N GLY A 144 5.55 -6.13 7.71
CA GLY A 144 5.49 -4.69 7.46
C GLY A 144 4.19 -4.28 6.79
N ILE A 145 3.51 -3.27 7.33
CA ILE A 145 2.36 -2.64 6.68
C ILE A 145 2.61 -1.15 6.48
N HIS A 146 2.07 -0.60 5.40
CA HIS A 146 2.08 0.82 5.10
C HIS A 146 0.70 1.24 4.60
N GLU A 147 -0.07 1.94 5.45
CA GLU A 147 -1.51 2.14 5.28
C GLU A 147 -1.93 3.58 5.61
N ILE A 148 -3.23 3.89 5.46
CA ILE A 148 -3.82 5.11 6.01
C ILE A 148 -4.19 4.85 7.47
N ALA A 149 -3.89 5.82 8.34
CA ALA A 149 -4.39 5.84 9.70
C ALA A 149 -5.27 7.06 9.97
N LEU A 150 -6.19 6.89 10.93
CA LEU A 150 -7.01 7.95 11.49
C LEU A 150 -6.38 8.51 12.76
N GLN A 151 -6.47 9.83 12.92
CA GLN A 151 -6.02 10.54 14.11
C GLN A 151 -7.04 11.61 14.55
N PRO A 152 -7.09 12.00 15.85
CA PRO A 152 -6.35 11.39 16.95
C PRO A 152 -6.81 9.95 17.25
N VAL A 153 -6.11 9.23 18.11
CA VAL A 153 -6.46 7.84 18.48
C VAL A 153 -7.88 7.76 19.07
N GLU A 154 -8.31 8.81 19.78
CA GLU A 154 -9.62 8.93 20.43
C GLU A 154 -10.71 9.48 19.50
N ILE A 155 -10.50 9.52 18.20
CA ILE A 155 -11.49 9.97 17.21
C ILE A 155 -12.80 9.20 17.36
N SER A 156 -13.93 9.93 17.40
CA SER A 156 -15.25 9.32 17.59
C SER A 156 -15.65 8.42 16.42
N ASP A 157 -16.48 7.40 16.68
CA ASP A 157 -16.99 6.50 15.64
C ASP A 157 -17.87 7.22 14.61
N GLU A 158 -18.59 8.27 15.03
CA GLU A 158 -19.34 9.12 14.11
C GLU A 158 -18.39 9.80 13.11
N LYS A 159 -17.29 10.38 13.61
CA LYS A 159 -16.28 11.02 12.76
C LYS A 159 -15.55 10.03 11.86
N LYS A 160 -15.28 8.83 12.34
CA LYS A 160 -14.74 7.74 11.51
C LYS A 160 -15.68 7.39 10.36
N ARG A 161 -17.01 7.27 10.63
CA ARG A 161 -18.01 6.98 9.59
C ARG A 161 -18.10 8.11 8.57
N GLU A 162 -18.12 9.36 9.00
CA GLU A 162 -18.10 10.53 8.10
C GLU A 162 -16.88 10.50 7.17
N ILE A 163 -15.69 10.34 7.73
CA ILE A 163 -14.42 10.30 6.96
C ILE A 163 -14.42 9.13 5.97
N ARG A 164 -14.84 7.94 6.40
CA ARG A 164 -14.93 6.75 5.52
C ARG A 164 -15.84 7.03 4.33
N HIS A 165 -17.04 7.56 4.58
CA HIS A 165 -17.99 7.88 3.52
C HIS A 165 -17.40 8.86 2.50
N GLU A 166 -16.82 9.94 2.96
CA GLU A 166 -16.23 10.97 2.10
C GLU A 166 -15.00 10.45 1.31
N LEU A 167 -14.17 9.63 1.95
CA LEU A 167 -13.05 8.98 1.27
C LEU A 167 -13.54 8.03 0.18
N GLN A 168 -14.57 7.21 0.44
CA GLN A 168 -15.16 6.30 -0.55
C GLN A 168 -15.69 7.07 -1.77
N MET A 169 -16.38 8.19 -1.54
CA MET A 169 -16.87 9.04 -2.61
C MET A 169 -15.72 9.71 -3.39
N GLY A 170 -14.69 10.18 -2.69
CA GLY A 170 -13.54 10.85 -3.29
C GLY A 170 -12.65 9.94 -4.12
N ILE A 171 -12.36 8.74 -3.60
CA ILE A 171 -11.42 7.76 -4.20
C ILE A 171 -12.14 6.75 -5.10
N ARG A 172 -13.46 6.62 -4.96
CA ARG A 172 -14.31 5.63 -5.67
C ARG A 172 -13.88 4.18 -5.42
N THR A 173 -13.54 3.88 -4.19
CA THR A 173 -13.25 2.52 -3.73
C THR A 173 -13.65 2.39 -2.26
N SER A 174 -13.85 1.16 -1.80
CA SER A 174 -14.05 0.91 -0.38
C SER A 174 -12.80 1.33 0.38
N VAL A 175 -12.95 2.09 1.47
CA VAL A 175 -11.84 2.59 2.28
C VAL A 175 -12.22 2.51 3.75
N HIS A 176 -11.45 1.74 4.51
CA HIS A 176 -11.68 1.50 5.93
C HIS A 176 -10.38 1.73 6.72
N PRO A 177 -9.92 3.00 6.85
CA PRO A 177 -8.74 3.31 7.64
C PRO A 177 -9.03 3.05 9.12
N LEU A 178 -8.00 2.64 9.84
CA LEU A 178 -8.02 2.38 11.28
C LEU A 178 -7.17 3.44 11.99
N THR A 179 -7.41 3.66 13.29
CA THR A 179 -6.49 4.39 14.13
C THR A 179 -5.21 3.58 14.36
N ARG A 180 -4.14 4.21 14.81
CA ARG A 180 -2.90 3.51 15.19
C ARG A 180 -3.19 2.37 16.16
N ARG A 181 -3.97 2.61 17.22
CA ARG A 181 -4.31 1.59 18.21
C ARG A 181 -5.05 0.41 17.59
N GLU A 182 -6.03 0.66 16.70
CA GLU A 182 -6.76 -0.41 16.02
C GLU A 182 -5.87 -1.23 15.08
N TRP A 183 -4.86 -0.61 14.42
CA TRP A 183 -3.84 -1.33 13.64
C TRP A 183 -2.96 -2.21 14.53
N GLU A 184 -2.48 -1.69 15.67
CA GLU A 184 -1.66 -2.44 16.64
C GLU A 184 -2.45 -3.61 17.24
N GLU A 185 -3.73 -3.40 17.61
CA GLU A 185 -4.64 -4.43 18.11
C GLU A 185 -4.91 -5.53 17.07
N LEU A 186 -5.09 -5.15 15.79
CA LEU A 186 -5.26 -6.11 14.71
C LEU A 186 -4.05 -7.03 14.57
N LEU A 187 -2.84 -6.48 14.58
CA LEU A 187 -1.59 -7.25 14.51
C LEU A 187 -1.42 -8.14 15.76
N GLY A 188 -1.70 -7.59 16.95
CA GLY A 188 -1.59 -8.28 18.24
C GLY A 188 -2.49 -9.52 18.35
N ARG A 189 -3.71 -9.48 17.79
CA ARG A 189 -4.64 -10.63 17.75
C ARG A 189 -4.05 -11.85 17.05
N HIS A 190 -3.12 -11.66 16.14
CA HIS A 190 -2.45 -12.70 15.38
C HIS A 190 -1.03 -13.02 15.87
N GLY A 191 -0.74 -12.72 17.16
CA GLY A 191 0.54 -13.04 17.79
C GLY A 191 1.72 -12.23 17.27
N MET A 192 1.47 -11.03 16.75
CA MET A 192 2.52 -10.13 16.28
C MET A 192 2.79 -9.01 17.29
N GLN A 193 4.02 -8.85 17.71
CA GLN A 193 4.48 -7.75 18.56
C GLN A 193 5.00 -6.60 17.71
N VAL A 194 4.42 -5.40 17.87
CA VAL A 194 4.88 -4.20 17.18
C VAL A 194 6.27 -3.79 17.67
N GLU A 195 7.23 -3.68 16.75
CA GLU A 195 8.60 -3.25 17.00
C GLU A 195 8.85 -1.80 16.53
N TYR A 196 8.09 -1.32 15.56
CA TYR A 196 8.30 0.00 14.97
C TYR A 196 7.01 0.58 14.43
N VAL A 197 6.81 1.88 14.68
CA VAL A 197 5.73 2.68 14.10
C VAL A 197 6.31 3.99 13.59
N TYR A 198 5.93 4.39 12.38
CA TYR A 198 6.23 5.69 11.83
C TYR A 198 4.99 6.28 11.15
N GLU A 199 4.70 7.52 11.44
CA GLU A 199 3.56 8.26 10.87
C GLU A 199 4.05 9.48 10.10
N ASN A 200 3.39 9.78 8.98
CA ASN A 200 3.66 10.97 8.17
C ASN A 200 2.36 11.45 7.51
N GLY A 201 2.23 12.76 7.35
CA GLY A 201 1.00 13.36 6.84
C GLY A 201 0.54 12.80 5.50
N MET A 202 -0.80 12.70 5.33
CA MET A 202 -1.45 12.28 4.09
C MET A 202 -1.37 13.38 3.01
N LEU A 203 -0.20 13.51 2.38
CA LEU A 203 0.11 14.57 1.39
C LEU A 203 0.20 14.02 -0.05
N LEU A 204 -0.40 12.87 -0.34
CA LEU A 204 -0.24 12.09 -1.58
C LEU A 204 -0.38 12.92 -2.88
N LEU A 205 -1.25 13.92 -2.90
CA LEU A 205 -1.56 14.75 -4.07
C LEU A 205 -1.09 16.20 -3.91
N GLU A 206 -0.30 16.50 -2.89
CA GLU A 206 0.31 17.82 -2.76
C GLU A 206 1.52 17.97 -3.70
N PRO A 207 1.70 19.14 -4.38
CA PRO A 207 2.73 19.31 -5.38
C PRO A 207 4.14 18.98 -4.88
N LYS A 208 4.50 19.45 -3.68
CA LYS A 208 5.81 19.18 -3.09
C LYS A 208 6.03 17.67 -2.93
N ARG A 209 5.06 16.94 -2.34
CA ARG A 209 5.13 15.48 -2.17
C ARG A 209 5.20 14.76 -3.52
N MET A 210 4.44 15.21 -4.50
CA MET A 210 4.50 14.63 -5.85
C MET A 210 5.86 14.81 -6.50
N ILE A 211 6.52 15.95 -6.31
CA ILE A 211 7.88 16.20 -6.81
C ILE A 211 8.89 15.32 -6.05
N ASP A 212 8.78 15.22 -4.73
CA ASP A 212 9.66 14.39 -3.90
C ASP A 212 9.56 12.89 -4.25
N ASP A 213 8.34 12.42 -4.55
CA ASP A 213 8.07 11.02 -4.88
C ASP A 213 8.42 10.66 -6.34
N GLU A 214 8.12 11.53 -7.30
CA GLU A 214 8.15 11.21 -8.73
C GLU A 214 9.28 11.92 -9.48
N GLY A 215 9.86 12.98 -8.89
CA GLY A 215 10.77 13.89 -9.53
C GLY A 215 10.03 14.97 -10.36
N LEU A 216 10.71 16.12 -10.57
CA LEU A 216 10.13 17.29 -11.23
C LEU A 216 9.60 17.00 -12.64
N TRP A 217 10.36 16.29 -13.47
CA TRP A 217 9.97 15.98 -14.85
C TRP A 217 8.71 15.13 -14.94
N ARG A 218 8.59 14.11 -14.09
CA ARG A 218 7.40 13.26 -14.06
C ARG A 218 6.21 14.01 -13.49
N PHE A 219 6.41 14.85 -12.49
CA PHE A 219 5.36 15.75 -11.99
C PHE A 219 4.83 16.63 -13.12
N LEU A 220 5.69 17.29 -13.91
CA LEU A 220 5.27 18.13 -15.04
C LEU A 220 4.52 17.31 -16.11
N LEU A 221 4.96 16.10 -16.43
CA LEU A 221 4.26 15.20 -17.36
C LEU A 221 2.86 14.81 -16.83
N ILE A 222 2.72 14.56 -15.53
CA ILE A 222 1.43 14.29 -14.91
C ILE A 222 0.50 15.50 -15.04
N GLN A 223 1.01 16.71 -14.75
CA GLN A 223 0.24 17.94 -14.91
C GLN A 223 -0.20 18.14 -16.36
N LEU A 224 0.70 17.94 -17.32
CA LEU A 224 0.39 18.05 -18.74
C LEU A 224 -0.71 17.07 -19.16
N ARG A 225 -0.60 15.78 -18.74
CA ARG A 225 -1.64 14.77 -19.02
C ARG A 225 -3.00 15.12 -18.40
N MET A 226 -3.01 15.77 -17.24
CA MET A 226 -4.23 16.28 -16.61
C MET A 226 -4.87 17.42 -17.41
N LEU A 227 -4.08 18.27 -18.08
CA LEU A 227 -4.62 19.34 -18.94
C LEU A 227 -5.44 18.78 -20.11
N PHE A 228 -4.96 17.67 -20.72
CA PHE A 228 -5.61 17.02 -21.85
C PHE A 228 -6.64 15.95 -21.47
N ASN A 229 -6.90 15.74 -20.18
CA ASN A 229 -7.84 14.75 -19.70
C ASN A 229 -8.70 15.33 -18.58
N SER A 230 -9.88 15.88 -18.97
CA SER A 230 -10.79 16.56 -18.05
C SER A 230 -11.31 15.64 -16.93
N ASN A 231 -11.63 14.37 -17.25
CA ASN A 231 -12.15 13.41 -16.29
C ASN A 231 -11.10 12.98 -15.27
N ALA A 232 -9.87 12.71 -15.73
CA ALA A 232 -8.76 12.41 -14.83
C ALA A 232 -8.43 13.61 -13.92
N ARG A 233 -8.43 14.83 -14.48
CA ARG A 233 -8.24 16.07 -13.71
C ARG A 233 -9.30 16.22 -12.62
N GLN A 234 -10.58 16.06 -12.96
CA GLN A 234 -11.68 16.15 -11.99
C GLN A 234 -11.55 15.09 -10.89
N ALA A 235 -11.19 13.83 -11.23
CA ALA A 235 -10.97 12.78 -10.26
C ALA A 235 -9.82 13.11 -9.30
N VAL A 236 -8.68 13.62 -9.79
CA VAL A 236 -7.55 14.05 -8.97
C VAL A 236 -7.91 15.22 -8.06
N LEU A 237 -8.65 16.22 -8.58
CA LEU A 237 -9.08 17.36 -7.80
C LEU A 237 -10.06 16.98 -6.69
N ARG A 238 -11.02 16.06 -6.96
CA ARG A 238 -11.93 15.51 -5.94
C ARG A 238 -11.15 14.80 -4.82
N MET A 239 -10.25 13.89 -5.18
CA MET A 239 -9.40 13.19 -4.19
C MET A 239 -8.58 14.18 -3.35
N ARG A 240 -7.94 15.16 -3.99
CA ARG A 240 -7.15 16.18 -3.31
C ARG A 240 -7.98 17.03 -2.36
N SER A 241 -9.18 17.45 -2.78
CA SER A 241 -10.10 18.19 -1.92
C SER A 241 -10.51 17.38 -0.69
N CYS A 242 -10.85 16.10 -0.87
CA CYS A 242 -11.17 15.19 0.23
C CYS A 242 -9.99 15.04 1.22
N PHE A 243 -8.78 14.78 0.73
CA PHE A 243 -7.60 14.64 1.59
C PHE A 243 -7.27 15.94 2.33
N ARG A 244 -7.47 17.11 1.71
CA ARG A 244 -7.28 18.41 2.36
C ARG A 244 -8.34 18.69 3.42
N LYS A 245 -9.61 18.35 3.15
CA LYS A 245 -10.73 18.52 4.11
C LYS A 245 -10.43 17.76 5.42
N TYR A 246 -9.91 16.56 5.31
CA TYR A 246 -9.62 15.70 6.46
C TYR A 246 -8.14 15.62 6.84
N ARG A 247 -7.33 16.57 6.41
CA ARG A 247 -5.88 16.58 6.64
C ARG A 247 -5.48 16.39 8.10
N GLN A 248 -6.27 16.92 9.06
CA GLN A 248 -6.00 16.80 10.48
C GLN A 248 -6.37 15.41 11.05
N HIS A 249 -7.13 14.63 10.29
CA HIS A 249 -7.63 13.32 10.70
C HIS A 249 -7.00 12.15 9.91
N LEU A 250 -6.21 12.45 8.90
CA LEU A 250 -5.60 11.44 8.03
C LEU A 250 -4.09 11.52 8.12
N THR A 251 -3.48 10.39 8.36
CA THR A 251 -2.02 10.21 8.29
C THR A 251 -1.68 8.92 7.54
N GLY A 252 -0.49 8.83 6.98
CA GLY A 252 0.10 7.55 6.59
C GLY A 252 0.72 6.92 7.82
N ILE A 253 0.60 5.61 7.97
CA ILE A 253 1.23 4.83 9.03
C ILE A 253 2.03 3.68 8.45
N THR A 254 3.23 3.50 8.93
CA THR A 254 4.04 2.31 8.68
C THR A 254 4.26 1.60 10.01
N ILE A 255 3.95 0.31 10.05
CA ILE A 255 4.17 -0.55 11.23
C ILE A 255 5.02 -1.74 10.79
N VAL A 256 6.02 -2.08 11.60
CA VAL A 256 6.73 -3.35 11.49
C VAL A 256 6.53 -4.10 12.79
N ALA A 257 6.01 -5.32 12.69
CA ALA A 257 5.74 -6.20 13.80
C ALA A 257 6.44 -7.55 13.61
N ARG A 258 6.85 -8.18 14.71
CA ARG A 258 7.51 -9.48 14.74
C ARG A 258 6.53 -10.56 15.20
N LYS A 259 6.50 -11.68 14.49
CA LYS A 259 5.77 -12.89 14.93
C LYS A 259 6.49 -13.50 16.14
N MET A 260 5.72 -13.67 17.23
CA MET A 260 6.21 -14.27 18.47
C MET A 260 6.28 -15.78 18.39
#